data_ea24bf16a4291edc4750aabbe26d0ab9
#
_entry.id   ea24bf16a4291edc4750aabbe26d0ab9
#
_cell.length_a   1.000
_cell.length_b   1.000
_cell.length_c   1.000
_cell.angle_alpha   90.00
_cell.angle_beta   90.00
_cell.angle_gamma   90.00
#
_symmetry.space_group_name_H-M   'P 1'
#
loop_
_entity.id
_entity.type
_entity.pdbx_description
1 polymer ?
#
loop_
_entity_poly.entity_id
_entity_poly.type
_entity_poly.pdbx_seq_one_letter_code
_entity_poly.pdbx_strand_id
1 'polypeptide(L)' 'MEALLVLTNLPDAESARTLAGHLVAARLAACVNILAPCRSVYRWQGNIEQAEEVPLLIKTSAERYP' A
#
# COMPACT_ATOMS: atom_id res chain seq x y z
N MET A 1 -22.46 1.81 4.79
CA MET A 1 -21.12 1.98 4.20
C MET A 1 -20.28 0.75 4.53
N GLU A 2 -19.65 0.18 3.54
CA GLU A 2 -18.80 -0.99 3.74
C GLU A 2 -17.34 -0.55 3.88
N ALA A 3 -16.71 -0.91 5.00
CA ALA A 3 -15.31 -0.60 5.22
C ALA A 3 -14.41 -1.59 4.48
N LEU A 4 -13.34 -1.08 3.87
CA LEU A 4 -12.37 -1.89 3.15
C LEU A 4 -10.98 -1.63 3.69
N LEU A 5 -10.18 -2.69 3.72
CA LEU A 5 -8.76 -2.61 3.99
C LEU A 5 -8.04 -3.06 2.73
N VAL A 6 -7.14 -2.20 2.23
CA VAL A 6 -6.35 -2.51 1.04
C VAL A 6 -4.89 -2.53 1.43
N LEU A 7 -4.21 -3.61 1.12
CA LEU A 7 -2.78 -3.74 1.39
C LEU A 7 -2.02 -3.67 0.07
N THR A 8 -1.03 -2.80 0.01
CA THR A 8 -0.16 -2.68 -1.16
C THR A 8 1.27 -2.44 -0.71
N ASN A 9 2.22 -2.67 -1.61
CA ASN A 9 3.63 -2.49 -1.32
C ASN A 9 4.23 -1.43 -2.24
N LEU A 10 5.07 -0.57 -1.67
CA LEU A 10 5.79 0.46 -2.41
C LEU A 10 7.29 0.16 -2.35
N PRO A 11 8.06 0.62 -3.35
CA PRO A 11 9.50 0.32 -3.39
C PRO A 11 10.31 0.98 -2.29
N ASP A 12 9.84 2.10 -1.75
CA ASP A 12 10.58 2.83 -0.73
C ASP A 12 9.65 3.68 0.13
N ALA A 13 10.22 4.23 1.22
CA ALA A 13 9.44 5.01 2.18
C ALA A 13 8.95 6.33 1.60
N GLU A 14 9.71 6.94 0.69
CA GLU A 14 9.31 8.21 0.08
C GLU A 14 8.09 8.02 -0.80
N SER A 15 8.09 6.99 -1.65
CA SER A 15 6.94 6.67 -2.49
C SER A 15 5.72 6.36 -1.63
N ALA A 16 5.93 5.64 -0.52
CA ALA A 16 4.84 5.31 0.41
C ALA A 16 4.22 6.56 1.00
N ARG A 17 5.05 7.50 1.48
CA ARG A 17 4.56 8.75 2.07
C ARG A 17 3.80 9.59 1.03
N THR A 18 4.33 9.65 -0.18
CA THR A 18 3.71 10.43 -1.26
C THR A 18 2.33 9.86 -1.61
N LEU A 19 2.25 8.56 -1.82
CA LEU A 19 0.97 7.93 -2.15
C LEU A 19 -0.03 8.07 -1.00
N ALA A 20 0.41 7.82 0.23
CA ALA A 20 -0.46 7.93 1.40
C ALA A 20 -1.05 9.35 1.51
N GLY A 21 -0.21 10.38 1.33
CA GLY A 21 -0.67 11.76 1.37
C GLY A 21 -1.69 12.07 0.29
N HIS A 22 -1.46 11.59 -0.92
CA HIS A 22 -2.40 11.80 -2.02
C HIS A 22 -3.75 11.14 -1.76
N LEU A 23 -3.73 9.89 -1.25
CA LEU A 23 -4.97 9.16 -1.01
C LEU A 23 -5.84 9.84 0.05
N VAL A 24 -5.22 10.32 1.12
CA VAL A 24 -5.96 10.99 2.18
C VAL A 24 -6.44 12.38 1.72
N ALA A 25 -5.57 13.14 1.05
CA ALA A 25 -5.92 14.47 0.56
C ALA A 25 -7.05 14.42 -0.47
N ALA A 26 -7.07 13.40 -1.32
CA ALA A 26 -8.11 13.22 -2.33
C ALA A 26 -9.38 12.59 -1.75
N ARG A 27 -9.39 12.28 -0.46
CA ARG A 27 -10.52 11.62 0.23
C ARG A 27 -10.84 10.25 -0.34
N LEU A 28 -9.83 9.58 -0.91
CA LEU A 28 -9.96 8.20 -1.38
C LEU A 28 -9.73 7.22 -0.24
N ALA A 29 -9.07 7.67 0.83
CA ALA A 29 -8.85 6.87 2.02
C ALA A 29 -9.11 7.73 3.26
N ALA A 30 -9.66 7.12 4.30
CA ALA A 30 -9.83 7.78 5.58
C ALA A 30 -8.51 7.83 6.34
N CYS A 31 -7.70 6.78 6.19
CA CYS A 31 -6.44 6.66 6.90
C CYS A 31 -5.53 5.71 6.12
N VAL A 32 -4.24 5.99 6.13
CA VAL A 32 -3.24 5.10 5.55
C VAL A 32 -2.15 4.87 6.60
N ASN A 33 -1.91 3.62 6.92
CA ASN A 33 -0.80 3.25 7.80
C ASN A 33 0.39 2.86 6.94
N ILE A 34 1.53 3.48 7.19
CA ILE A 34 2.79 3.13 6.55
C ILE A 34 3.49 2.17 7.49
N LEU A 35 3.69 0.93 7.04
CA LEU A 35 4.25 -0.11 7.89
C LEU A 35 5.77 -0.15 7.77
N ALA A 36 6.40 -0.90 8.67
CA ALA A 36 7.84 -1.08 8.62
C ALA A 36 8.24 -1.79 7.32
N PRO A 37 9.44 -1.49 6.79
CA PRO A 37 9.91 -2.18 5.59
C PRO A 37 9.92 -3.69 5.78
N CYS A 38 9.58 -4.40 4.72
CA CYS A 38 9.57 -5.86 4.72
C CYS A 38 10.35 -6.38 3.53
N ARG A 39 10.70 -7.67 3.58
CA ARG A 39 11.32 -8.34 2.45
C ARG A 39 10.28 -9.23 1.80
N SER A 40 9.99 -8.97 0.53
CA SER A 40 9.05 -9.76 -0.25
C SER A 40 9.81 -10.81 -1.05
N VAL A 41 9.30 -12.02 -1.05
CA VAL A 41 9.87 -13.14 -1.81
C VAL A 41 8.81 -13.57 -2.81
N TYR A 42 9.16 -13.60 -4.08
CA TYR A 42 8.18 -13.87 -5.12
C TYR A 42 8.84 -14.62 -6.29
N ARG A 43 8.01 -15.19 -7.15
CA ARG A 43 8.48 -15.86 -8.34
C ARG A 43 8.31 -14.93 -9.53
N TRP A 44 9.38 -14.78 -10.29
CA TRP A 44 9.36 -13.94 -11.49
C TRP A 44 10.13 -14.64 -12.59
N GLN A 45 9.45 -14.92 -13.71
CA GLN A 45 10.05 -15.57 -14.89
C GLN A 45 10.81 -16.83 -14.52
N GLY A 46 10.22 -17.65 -13.66
CA GLY A 46 10.81 -18.92 -13.26
C GLY A 46 11.88 -18.86 -12.19
N ASN A 47 12.23 -17.66 -11.74
CA ASN A 47 13.24 -17.46 -10.71
C ASN A 47 12.59 -16.98 -9.41
N ILE A 48 13.27 -17.25 -8.29
CA ILE A 48 12.87 -16.72 -6.99
C ILE A 48 13.61 -15.39 -6.79
N GLU A 49 12.85 -14.35 -6.60
CA GLU A 49 13.37 -13.00 -6.42
C GLU A 49 13.02 -12.47 -5.04
N GLN A 50 13.80 -11.52 -4.56
CA GLN A 50 13.52 -10.84 -3.30
C GLN A 50 13.62 -9.34 -3.52
N ALA A 51 12.77 -8.59 -2.83
CA ALA A 51 12.79 -7.14 -2.86
C ALA A 51 12.44 -6.60 -1.50
N GLU A 52 13.07 -5.48 -1.12
CA GLU A 52 12.67 -4.75 0.07
C GLU A 52 11.58 -3.77 -0.30
N GLU A 53 10.50 -3.79 0.46
CA GLU A 53 9.32 -2.99 0.15
C GLU A 53 8.75 -2.36 1.41
N VAL A 54 7.97 -1.29 1.23
CA VAL A 54 7.29 -0.62 2.33
C VAL A 54 5.79 -0.82 2.13
N PRO A 55 5.14 -1.61 3.02
CA PRO A 55 3.71 -1.86 2.87
C PRO A 55 2.88 -0.68 3.35
N LEU A 56 1.75 -0.47 2.68
CA LEU A 56 0.72 0.47 3.10
C LEU A 56 -0.55 -0.29 3.42
N LEU A 57 -1.16 0.03 4.55
CA LEU A 57 -2.49 -0.45 4.87
C LEU A 57 -3.45 0.73 4.70
N ILE A 58 -4.32 0.63 3.70
CA ILE A 58 -5.23 1.70 3.32
C ILE A 58 -6.62 1.38 3.86
N LYS A 59 -7.17 2.29 4.66
CA LYS A 59 -8.50 2.14 5.24
C LYS A 59 -9.45 3.06 4.51
N THR A 60 -10.41 2.47 3.81
CA THR A 60 -11.34 3.22 2.97
C THR A 60 -12.71 2.56 2.96
N SER A 61 -13.54 2.87 1.98
CA SER A 61 -14.85 2.27 1.81
C SER A 61 -15.04 1.80 0.37
N ALA A 62 -16.01 0.91 0.16
CA ALA A 62 -16.29 0.39 -1.18
C ALA A 62 -16.65 1.50 -2.17
N GLU A 63 -17.26 2.58 -1.69
CA GLU A 63 -17.66 3.70 -2.55
C GLU A 63 -16.47 4.54 -2.99
N ARG A 64 -15.36 4.51 -2.22
CA ARG A 64 -14.19 5.33 -2.50
C ARG A 64 -13.09 4.56 -3.23
N TYR A 65 -13.13 3.24 -3.14
CA TYR A 65 -12.10 2.39 -3.75
C TYR A 65 -12.82 1.27 -4.50
N PRO A 66 -13.14 1.50 -5.78
CA PRO A 66 -13.85 0.53 -6.60
C PRO A 66 -13.01 -0.70 -6.96
#